data_aeedcd2be3a644218a1b6ab63ce005ed
#
_entry.id   aeedcd2be3a644218a1b6ab63ce005ed
#
_cell.length_a   1.000
_cell.length_b   1.000
_cell.length_c   1.000
_cell.angle_alpha   90.00
_cell.angle_beta   90.00
_cell.angle_gamma   90.00
#
_symmetry.space_group_name_H-M   'P 1'
#
loop_
_entity.id
_entity.type
_entity.pdbx_description
1 polymer ?
#
loop_
_entity_poly.entity_id
_entity_poly.type
_entity_poly.pdbx_seq_one_letter_code
_entity_poly.pdbx_strand_id
1 'polypeptide(L)'
;ALESAAKAEEVGLAGEKIILSCKVSSVQDLVAIYRELSKRADYALHLGLTEAGMGSKGIVASTAALSVLLQEGIGDTIRISLTPEPGGSRSQEVIVGQEILQTMGLRAFTPMVAACPGCGRTTSTLFQELAGEVQDFVRAKMPEWKLHYDGAENMTLAVMGCIVNGPGESKHANIGISLPGTGEAPSAPVYENGEKTVTLKGDNIANEFKQIIERYVERTYTKKLKS
;
A
#
# COMPACT_ATOMS: atom_id res chain seq x y z
N ALA A 1 -3.04 31.48 -5.50
CA ALA A 1 -3.98 30.41 -5.84
C ALA A 1 -5.42 30.93 -5.81
N LEU A 2 -5.91 31.47 -4.67
CA LEU A 2 -7.30 31.92 -4.53
C LEU A 2 -7.69 33.02 -5.52
N GLU A 3 -6.85 34.05 -5.69
CA GLU A 3 -7.10 35.13 -6.67
C GLU A 3 -7.18 34.59 -8.11
N SER A 4 -6.36 33.58 -8.45
CA SER A 4 -6.39 32.95 -9.78
C SER A 4 -7.67 32.15 -9.99
N ALA A 5 -8.15 31.46 -8.95
CA ALA A 5 -9.41 30.73 -9.01
C ALA A 5 -10.60 31.71 -9.17
N ALA A 6 -10.65 32.78 -8.38
CA ALA A 6 -11.69 33.81 -8.50
C ALA A 6 -11.73 34.43 -9.91
N LYS A 7 -10.57 34.75 -10.50
CA LYS A 7 -10.50 35.23 -11.88
C LYS A 7 -10.98 34.20 -12.91
N ALA A 8 -10.71 32.92 -12.67
CA ALA A 8 -11.22 31.87 -13.55
C ALA A 8 -12.75 31.77 -13.50
N GLU A 9 -13.35 31.94 -12.34
CA GLU A 9 -14.80 31.98 -12.19
C GLU A 9 -15.42 33.24 -12.84
N GLU A 10 -14.77 34.39 -12.70
CA GLU A 10 -15.19 35.62 -13.36
C GLU A 10 -15.28 35.48 -14.89
N VAL A 11 -14.43 34.65 -15.50
CA VAL A 11 -14.47 34.39 -16.95
C VAL A 11 -15.31 33.16 -17.33
N GLY A 12 -16.07 32.60 -16.37
CA GLY A 12 -17.10 31.60 -16.62
C GLY A 12 -16.68 30.14 -16.35
N LEU A 13 -15.53 29.87 -15.71
CA LEU A 13 -15.19 28.52 -15.28
C LEU A 13 -15.91 28.20 -13.97
N ALA A 14 -16.71 27.13 -13.95
CA ALA A 14 -17.42 26.70 -12.74
C ALA A 14 -16.43 26.23 -11.65
N GLY A 15 -16.65 26.62 -10.38
CA GLY A 15 -15.77 26.33 -9.26
C GLY A 15 -15.49 24.84 -9.05
N GLU A 16 -16.46 23.97 -9.31
CA GLU A 16 -16.33 22.51 -9.28
C GLU A 16 -15.34 21.94 -10.31
N LYS A 17 -14.92 22.72 -11.29
CA LYS A 17 -13.91 22.37 -12.31
C LYS A 17 -12.54 22.92 -11.99
N ILE A 18 -12.38 23.57 -10.85
CA ILE A 18 -11.11 24.14 -10.40
C ILE A 18 -10.47 23.24 -9.36
N ILE A 19 -9.22 22.92 -9.56
CA ILE A 19 -8.38 22.21 -8.58
C ILE A 19 -7.21 23.11 -8.24
N LEU A 20 -7.00 23.39 -6.94
CA LEU A 20 -5.89 24.22 -6.47
C LEU A 20 -4.66 23.36 -6.13
N SER A 21 -3.51 23.79 -6.59
CA SER A 21 -2.23 23.16 -6.28
C SER A 21 -1.18 24.20 -5.93
N CYS A 22 -0.69 24.19 -4.69
CA CYS A 22 0.40 25.04 -4.22
C CYS A 22 1.70 24.24 -4.21
N LYS A 23 2.65 24.62 -5.07
CA LYS A 23 3.94 23.91 -5.21
C LYS A 23 4.96 24.45 -4.23
N VAL A 24 5.32 23.64 -3.23
CA VAL A 24 6.36 23.92 -2.24
C VAL A 24 7.23 22.66 -2.01
N SER A 25 8.46 22.85 -1.56
CA SER A 25 9.44 21.77 -1.33
C SER A 25 9.74 21.52 0.16
N SER A 26 9.13 22.32 1.06
CA SER A 26 9.21 22.13 2.52
C SER A 26 7.93 21.47 3.05
N VAL A 27 8.09 20.45 3.88
CA VAL A 27 6.96 19.77 4.53
C VAL A 27 6.15 20.74 5.39
N GLN A 28 6.84 21.56 6.18
CA GLN A 28 6.20 22.53 7.08
C GLN A 28 5.38 23.57 6.32
N ASP A 29 5.95 24.10 5.24
CA ASP A 29 5.26 25.08 4.39
C ASP A 29 4.05 24.46 3.70
N LEU A 30 4.18 23.21 3.20
CA LEU A 30 3.06 22.51 2.58
C LEU A 30 1.91 22.35 3.57
N VAL A 31 2.18 21.86 4.77
CA VAL A 31 1.17 21.67 5.81
C VAL A 31 0.51 23.00 6.19
N ALA A 32 1.31 24.07 6.42
CA ALA A 32 0.78 25.37 6.79
C ALA A 32 -0.11 25.98 5.69
N ILE A 33 0.35 25.93 4.44
CA ILE A 33 -0.37 26.50 3.28
C ILE A 33 -1.70 25.78 3.06
N TYR A 34 -1.70 24.44 3.05
CA TYR A 34 -2.93 23.69 2.76
C TYR A 34 -3.94 23.71 3.92
N ARG A 35 -3.49 23.80 5.17
CA ARG A 35 -4.37 24.07 6.32
C ARG A 35 -5.05 25.44 6.22
N GLU A 36 -4.31 26.44 5.77
CA GLU A 36 -4.88 27.77 5.57
C GLU A 36 -5.81 27.79 4.34
N LEU A 37 -5.42 27.15 3.26
CA LEU A 37 -6.20 27.09 2.02
C LEU A 37 -7.54 26.39 2.23
N SER A 38 -7.56 25.27 2.95
CA SER A 38 -8.79 24.51 3.24
C SER A 38 -9.79 25.25 4.12
N LYS A 39 -9.34 26.25 4.90
CA LYS A 39 -10.22 27.12 5.71
C LYS A 39 -10.83 28.26 4.90
N ARG A 40 -10.19 28.65 3.80
CA ARG A 40 -10.52 29.86 3.06
C ARG A 40 -11.32 29.63 1.79
N ALA A 41 -11.36 28.41 1.30
CA ALA A 41 -12.04 28.08 0.05
C ALA A 41 -12.44 26.62 -0.01
N ASP A 42 -13.51 26.33 -0.73
CA ASP A 42 -14.07 25.00 -0.95
C ASP A 42 -13.77 24.49 -2.37
N TYR A 43 -12.53 24.67 -2.83
CA TYR A 43 -12.06 24.08 -4.07
C TYR A 43 -11.39 22.74 -3.81
N ALA A 44 -11.46 21.84 -4.78
CA ALA A 44 -10.67 20.61 -4.72
C ALA A 44 -9.17 20.91 -4.59
N LEU A 45 -8.48 20.19 -3.71
CA LEU A 45 -7.06 20.40 -3.38
C LEU A 45 -6.19 19.28 -3.91
N HIS A 46 -5.16 19.63 -4.66
CA HIS A 46 -4.14 18.72 -5.15
C HIS A 46 -2.88 18.82 -4.32
N LEU A 47 -2.63 17.82 -3.48
CA LEU A 47 -1.44 17.76 -2.62
C LEU A 47 -0.23 17.19 -3.35
N GLY A 48 0.93 17.75 -3.09
CA GLY A 48 2.18 17.19 -3.59
C GLY A 48 3.38 18.01 -3.13
N LEU A 49 4.35 17.34 -2.49
CA LEU A 49 5.63 17.96 -2.17
C LEU A 49 6.48 18.03 -3.42
N THR A 50 6.96 19.22 -3.79
CA THR A 50 7.82 19.40 -4.94
C THR A 50 9.26 19.05 -4.55
N GLU A 51 10.01 18.43 -5.47
CA GLU A 51 11.44 18.13 -5.25
C GLU A 51 11.69 17.27 -3.99
N ALA A 52 10.83 16.28 -3.73
CA ALA A 52 10.93 15.46 -2.52
C ALA A 52 12.28 14.72 -2.42
N GLY A 53 12.86 14.34 -3.56
CA GLY A 53 14.18 13.69 -3.65
C GLY A 53 14.11 12.29 -4.25
N MET A 54 15.25 11.60 -4.18
CA MET A 54 15.46 10.27 -4.75
C MET A 54 15.33 9.19 -3.65
N GLY A 55 14.90 7.98 -4.03
CA GLY A 55 14.90 6.82 -3.17
C GLY A 55 14.14 7.01 -1.85
N SER A 56 14.68 6.49 -0.77
CA SER A 56 14.07 6.56 0.56
C SER A 56 13.83 7.98 1.05
N LYS A 57 14.71 8.92 0.74
CA LYS A 57 14.56 10.34 1.13
C LYS A 57 13.29 10.95 0.52
N GLY A 58 13.07 10.70 -0.77
CA GLY A 58 11.87 11.18 -1.46
C GLY A 58 10.58 10.55 -0.95
N ILE A 59 10.60 9.24 -0.67
CA ILE A 59 9.48 8.51 -0.11
C ILE A 59 9.12 9.06 1.28
N VAL A 60 10.11 9.18 2.17
CA VAL A 60 9.89 9.70 3.54
C VAL A 60 9.36 11.13 3.51
N ALA A 61 9.95 12.01 2.69
CA ALA A 61 9.51 13.40 2.59
C ALA A 61 8.08 13.51 2.06
N SER A 62 7.73 12.77 1.00
CA SER A 62 6.37 12.73 0.45
C SER A 62 5.37 12.18 1.46
N THR A 63 5.72 11.07 2.14
CA THR A 63 4.87 10.46 3.16
C THR A 63 4.60 11.45 4.29
N ALA A 64 5.63 12.06 4.85
CA ALA A 64 5.51 13.03 5.95
C ALA A 64 4.63 14.23 5.56
N ALA A 65 4.83 14.76 4.35
CA ALA A 65 4.09 15.92 3.86
C ALA A 65 2.60 15.63 3.63
N LEU A 66 2.29 14.50 3.00
CA LEU A 66 0.93 14.17 2.62
C LEU A 66 0.12 13.61 3.79
N SER A 67 0.73 12.74 4.61
CA SER A 67 0.00 12.03 5.66
C SER A 67 -0.60 12.96 6.72
N VAL A 68 0.09 14.04 7.08
CA VAL A 68 -0.43 15.03 8.04
C VAL A 68 -1.73 15.66 7.52
N LEU A 69 -1.75 16.08 6.26
CA LEU A 69 -2.92 16.72 5.65
C LEU A 69 -4.06 15.72 5.42
N LEU A 70 -3.74 14.55 4.88
CA LEU A 70 -4.73 13.49 4.64
C LEU A 70 -5.37 13.00 5.94
N GLN A 71 -4.61 12.93 7.05
CA GLN A 71 -5.16 12.60 8.37
C GLN A 71 -6.17 13.63 8.88
N GLU A 72 -6.02 14.88 8.45
CA GLU A 72 -6.92 15.98 8.76
C GLU A 72 -8.09 16.10 7.77
N GLY A 73 -8.21 15.19 6.81
CA GLY A 73 -9.23 15.24 5.76
C GLY A 73 -8.98 16.30 4.69
N ILE A 74 -7.75 16.79 4.57
CA ILE A 74 -7.36 17.81 3.59
C ILE A 74 -6.71 17.15 2.39
N GLY A 75 -7.27 17.35 1.19
CA GLY A 75 -6.74 16.88 -0.09
C GLY A 75 -7.66 15.89 -0.80
N ASP A 76 -7.92 16.16 -2.09
CA ASP A 76 -8.79 15.38 -2.94
C ASP A 76 -8.01 14.50 -3.92
N THR A 77 -6.84 14.97 -4.33
CA THR A 77 -5.90 14.25 -5.19
C THR A 77 -4.48 14.43 -4.69
N ILE A 78 -3.62 13.46 -4.96
CA ILE A 78 -2.22 13.49 -4.52
C ILE A 78 -1.25 13.28 -5.68
N ARG A 79 -0.05 13.82 -5.53
CA ARG A 79 1.09 13.61 -6.43
C ARG A 79 2.33 13.29 -5.62
N ILE A 80 3.03 12.26 -6.04
CA ILE A 80 4.37 11.92 -5.55
C ILE A 80 5.41 12.46 -6.54
N SER A 81 6.45 13.10 -6.04
CA SER A 81 7.53 13.68 -6.86
C SER A 81 8.85 13.03 -6.48
N LEU A 82 9.13 11.86 -7.03
CA LEU A 82 10.41 11.19 -6.86
C LEU A 82 11.33 11.50 -8.04
N THR A 83 12.60 11.69 -7.75
CA THR A 83 13.64 11.61 -8.76
C THR A 83 13.85 10.13 -9.06
N PRO A 84 13.61 9.65 -10.31
CA PRO A 84 13.79 8.24 -10.62
C PRO A 84 15.27 7.84 -10.57
N GLU A 85 15.53 6.61 -10.17
CA GLU A 85 16.87 6.02 -10.34
C GLU A 85 17.18 5.89 -11.85
N PRO A 86 18.44 5.93 -12.26
CA PRO A 86 18.82 5.72 -13.66
C PRO A 86 18.25 4.39 -14.19
N GLY A 87 17.41 4.45 -15.22
CA GLY A 87 16.70 3.29 -15.75
C GLY A 87 15.48 2.85 -14.93
N GLY A 88 15.16 3.52 -13.83
CA GLY A 88 14.02 3.22 -12.97
C GLY A 88 12.67 3.56 -13.61
N SER A 89 11.63 2.82 -13.21
CA SER A 89 10.28 3.02 -13.72
C SER A 89 9.62 4.27 -13.11
N ARG A 90 8.97 5.08 -13.95
CA ARG A 90 8.11 6.19 -13.50
C ARG A 90 6.85 5.74 -12.76
N SER A 91 6.47 4.47 -12.88
CA SER A 91 5.35 3.91 -12.11
C SER A 91 5.61 3.86 -10.60
N GLN A 92 6.88 3.98 -10.15
CA GLN A 92 7.22 4.00 -8.74
C GLN A 92 6.50 5.12 -7.97
N GLU A 93 6.30 6.29 -8.57
CA GLU A 93 5.57 7.40 -7.96
C GLU A 93 4.11 7.03 -7.68
N VAL A 94 3.48 6.28 -8.60
CA VAL A 94 2.10 5.79 -8.41
C VAL A 94 2.04 4.74 -7.32
N ILE A 95 2.99 3.81 -7.31
CA ILE A 95 3.07 2.75 -6.29
C ILE A 95 3.21 3.38 -4.89
N VAL A 96 4.13 4.31 -4.70
CA VAL A 96 4.32 5.01 -3.42
C VAL A 96 3.06 5.78 -3.00
N GLY A 97 2.39 6.45 -3.93
CA GLY A 97 1.11 7.13 -3.64
C GLY A 97 0.02 6.17 -3.18
N GLN A 98 -0.09 5.01 -3.81
CA GLN A 98 -1.02 3.95 -3.41
C GLN A 98 -0.67 3.39 -2.03
N GLU A 99 0.61 3.14 -1.75
CA GLU A 99 1.09 2.64 -0.45
C GLU A 99 0.83 3.64 0.69
N ILE A 100 0.99 4.95 0.45
CA ILE A 100 0.64 5.99 1.43
C ILE A 100 -0.86 5.92 1.76
N LEU A 101 -1.73 5.95 0.76
CA LEU A 101 -3.17 5.92 0.96
C LEU A 101 -3.63 4.63 1.64
N GLN A 102 -3.04 3.50 1.27
CA GLN A 102 -3.36 2.20 1.85
C GLN A 102 -2.87 2.07 3.30
N THR A 103 -1.64 2.51 3.59
CA THR A 103 -1.08 2.50 4.95
C THR A 103 -1.90 3.39 5.90
N MET A 104 -2.47 4.47 5.40
CA MET A 104 -3.35 5.35 6.15
C MET A 104 -4.80 4.83 6.26
N GLY A 105 -5.14 3.71 5.66
CA GLY A 105 -6.50 3.16 5.64
C GLY A 105 -7.51 3.97 4.83
N LEU A 106 -7.05 4.86 3.96
CA LEU A 106 -7.92 5.72 3.14
C LEU A 106 -8.44 5.00 1.90
N ARG A 107 -7.61 4.15 1.30
CA ARG A 107 -7.98 3.40 0.09
C ARG A 107 -7.10 2.18 -0.09
N ALA A 108 -7.70 1.01 -0.33
CA ALA A 108 -6.97 -0.20 -0.70
C ALA A 108 -6.79 -0.30 -2.23
N PHE A 109 -5.66 -0.84 -2.66
CA PHE A 109 -5.30 -1.03 -4.07
C PHE A 109 -4.85 -2.45 -4.38
N THR A 110 -4.13 -3.07 -3.44
CA THR A 110 -3.62 -4.44 -3.53
C THR A 110 -3.67 -5.09 -2.15
N PRO A 111 -3.72 -6.41 -2.04
CA PRO A 111 -3.57 -7.09 -0.75
C PRO A 111 -2.34 -6.60 -0.01
N MET A 112 -2.49 -6.32 1.28
CA MET A 112 -1.39 -5.89 2.12
C MET A 112 -0.60 -7.10 2.62
N VAL A 113 0.70 -7.13 2.38
CA VAL A 113 1.59 -8.19 2.83
C VAL A 113 2.43 -7.68 4.02
N ALA A 114 2.10 -8.15 5.21
CA ALA A 114 2.91 -7.91 6.40
C ALA A 114 4.00 -8.97 6.49
N ALA A 115 5.24 -8.54 6.72
CA ALA A 115 6.37 -9.43 6.95
C ALA A 115 7.12 -9.01 8.21
N CYS A 116 7.66 -9.97 8.95
CA CYS A 116 8.47 -9.64 10.12
C CYS A 116 9.83 -9.05 9.69
N PRO A 117 10.43 -8.17 10.52
CA PRO A 117 11.70 -7.53 10.16
C PRO A 117 12.90 -8.50 10.19
N GLY A 118 12.69 -9.75 10.65
CA GLY A 118 13.79 -10.65 10.98
C GLY A 118 14.47 -10.28 12.29
N CYS A 119 14.62 -11.22 13.19
CA CYS A 119 15.32 -11.03 14.45
C CYS A 119 16.34 -12.17 14.66
N GLY A 120 17.06 -12.18 15.76
CA GLY A 120 18.05 -13.22 16.08
C GLY A 120 17.50 -14.66 16.18
N ARG A 121 16.20 -14.86 16.02
CA ARG A 121 15.54 -16.17 16.00
C ARG A 121 15.47 -16.81 14.63
N THR A 122 15.77 -16.07 13.57
CA THR A 122 15.84 -16.60 12.23
C THR A 122 17.09 -16.09 11.51
N THR A 123 17.89 -17.00 11.01
CA THR A 123 19.06 -16.71 10.16
C THR A 123 18.77 -17.09 8.70
N SER A 124 17.60 -17.69 8.44
CA SER A 124 17.16 -18.04 7.09
C SER A 124 16.64 -16.79 6.36
N THR A 125 16.94 -16.67 5.07
CA THR A 125 16.39 -15.65 4.16
C THR A 125 15.05 -16.06 3.56
N LEU A 126 14.62 -17.30 3.78
CA LEU A 126 13.42 -17.89 3.17
C LEU A 126 12.16 -17.02 3.35
N PHE A 127 11.97 -16.43 4.53
CA PHE A 127 10.80 -15.60 4.76
C PHE A 127 10.87 -14.26 4.01
N GLN A 128 12.06 -13.71 3.80
CA GLN A 128 12.27 -12.47 3.02
C GLN A 128 11.98 -12.73 1.54
N GLU A 129 12.50 -13.85 1.02
CA GLU A 129 12.27 -14.30 -0.35
C GLU A 129 10.78 -14.55 -0.58
N LEU A 130 10.14 -15.34 0.30
CA LEU A 130 8.70 -15.60 0.22
C LEU A 130 7.85 -14.33 0.33
N ALA A 131 8.19 -13.41 1.23
CA ALA A 131 7.46 -12.15 1.36
C ALA A 131 7.55 -11.31 0.07
N GLY A 132 8.73 -11.20 -0.52
CA GLY A 132 8.94 -10.55 -1.81
C GLY A 132 8.12 -11.22 -2.93
N GLU A 133 8.23 -12.54 -3.05
CA GLU A 133 7.48 -13.31 -4.05
C GLU A 133 5.96 -13.18 -3.89
N VAL A 134 5.45 -13.18 -2.66
CA VAL A 134 4.01 -13.01 -2.39
C VAL A 134 3.57 -11.58 -2.74
N GLN A 135 4.37 -10.58 -2.41
CA GLN A 135 4.08 -9.19 -2.75
C GLN A 135 4.01 -8.97 -4.26
N ASP A 136 4.98 -9.52 -5.00
CA ASP A 136 4.99 -9.44 -6.46
C ASP A 136 3.82 -10.20 -7.08
N PHE A 137 3.52 -11.39 -6.55
CA PHE A 137 2.41 -12.23 -6.99
C PHE A 137 1.06 -11.51 -6.84
N VAL A 138 0.75 -10.96 -5.65
CA VAL A 138 -0.55 -10.29 -5.46
C VAL A 138 -0.64 -9.01 -6.28
N ARG A 139 0.45 -8.29 -6.47
CA ARG A 139 0.51 -7.12 -7.34
C ARG A 139 0.24 -7.49 -8.80
N ALA A 140 0.82 -8.58 -9.28
CA ALA A 140 0.62 -9.09 -10.63
C ALA A 140 -0.82 -9.61 -10.86
N LYS A 141 -1.41 -10.25 -9.84
CA LYS A 141 -2.77 -10.80 -9.92
C LYS A 141 -3.88 -9.77 -9.70
N MET A 142 -3.60 -8.68 -9.03
CA MET A 142 -4.61 -7.69 -8.68
C MET A 142 -5.42 -7.14 -9.87
N PRO A 143 -4.83 -6.83 -11.03
CA PRO A 143 -5.60 -6.40 -12.19
C PRO A 143 -6.65 -7.43 -12.64
N GLU A 144 -6.32 -8.72 -12.63
CA GLU A 144 -7.23 -9.82 -12.92
C GLU A 144 -8.31 -9.94 -11.83
N TRP A 145 -7.91 -9.98 -10.56
CA TRP A 145 -8.85 -10.09 -9.45
C TRP A 145 -9.84 -8.93 -9.42
N LYS A 146 -9.38 -7.71 -9.68
CA LYS A 146 -10.23 -6.53 -9.70
C LYS A 146 -11.33 -6.58 -10.78
N LEU A 147 -11.12 -7.33 -11.86
CA LEU A 147 -12.14 -7.54 -12.88
C LEU A 147 -13.21 -8.56 -12.45
N HIS A 148 -12.84 -9.51 -11.59
CA HIS A 148 -13.68 -10.66 -11.28
C HIS A 148 -14.21 -10.70 -9.86
N TYR A 149 -13.58 -10.02 -8.91
CA TYR A 149 -13.91 -10.08 -7.49
C TYR A 149 -14.00 -8.67 -6.90
N ASP A 150 -14.99 -8.46 -6.02
CA ASP A 150 -15.11 -7.23 -5.24
C ASP A 150 -14.43 -7.40 -3.89
N GLY A 151 -13.58 -6.46 -3.53
CA GLY A 151 -12.95 -6.37 -2.21
C GLY A 151 -11.65 -7.17 -2.05
N ALA A 152 -11.16 -7.86 -3.10
CA ALA A 152 -9.90 -8.61 -3.03
C ALA A 152 -8.70 -7.73 -2.64
N GLU A 153 -8.73 -6.45 -2.98
CA GLU A 153 -7.73 -5.44 -2.59
C GLU A 153 -7.63 -5.21 -1.08
N ASN A 154 -8.67 -5.56 -0.32
CA ASN A 154 -8.70 -5.40 1.14
C ASN A 154 -8.09 -6.59 1.89
N MET A 155 -7.71 -7.65 1.19
CA MET A 155 -7.11 -8.83 1.80
C MET A 155 -5.81 -8.48 2.51
N THR A 156 -5.58 -9.08 3.67
CA THR A 156 -4.33 -8.98 4.43
C THR A 156 -3.61 -10.32 4.45
N LEU A 157 -2.33 -10.29 4.18
CA LEU A 157 -1.45 -11.44 4.18
C LEU A 157 -0.34 -11.26 5.21
N ALA A 158 0.13 -12.33 5.82
CA ALA A 158 1.25 -12.31 6.75
C ALA A 158 2.29 -13.38 6.41
N VAL A 159 3.55 -12.98 6.26
CA VAL A 159 4.69 -13.88 6.05
C VAL A 159 5.65 -13.72 7.22
N MET A 160 5.69 -14.71 8.11
CA MET A 160 6.45 -14.65 9.35
C MET A 160 7.62 -15.62 9.34
N GLY A 161 8.78 -15.17 9.78
CA GLY A 161 10.05 -15.91 9.72
C GLY A 161 10.35 -16.76 10.94
N CYS A 162 9.43 -16.97 11.88
CA CYS A 162 9.63 -17.88 13.02
C CYS A 162 8.29 -18.41 13.54
N ILE A 163 8.33 -19.58 14.17
CA ILE A 163 7.16 -20.23 14.77
C ILE A 163 6.81 -19.68 16.17
N VAL A 164 7.64 -18.79 16.74
CA VAL A 164 7.41 -18.25 18.09
C VAL A 164 6.38 -17.13 18.04
N ASN A 165 6.61 -16.09 17.23
CA ASN A 165 5.69 -14.96 17.10
C ASN A 165 4.78 -15.11 15.86
N GLY A 166 5.24 -15.89 14.86
CA GLY A 166 4.54 -16.07 13.60
C GLY A 166 3.11 -16.52 13.72
N PRO A 167 2.76 -17.53 14.54
CA PRO A 167 1.37 -17.95 14.70
C PRO A 167 0.45 -16.85 15.26
N GLY A 168 0.95 -15.99 16.14
CA GLY A 168 0.20 -14.86 16.68
C GLY A 168 -0.15 -13.85 15.57
N GLU A 169 0.88 -13.38 14.86
CA GLU A 169 0.72 -12.40 13.79
C GLU A 169 -0.06 -12.97 12.59
N SER A 170 0.21 -14.24 12.21
CA SER A 170 -0.49 -14.89 11.12
C SER A 170 -2.00 -15.04 11.34
N LYS A 171 -2.45 -15.11 12.59
CA LYS A 171 -3.87 -15.20 12.94
C LYS A 171 -4.63 -13.88 12.77
N HIS A 172 -3.95 -12.76 12.75
CA HIS A 172 -4.58 -11.44 12.55
C HIS A 172 -4.77 -11.08 11.09
N ALA A 173 -4.11 -11.80 10.18
CA ALA A 173 -4.29 -11.64 8.74
C ALA A 173 -5.41 -12.55 8.21
N ASN A 174 -5.95 -12.22 7.04
CA ASN A 174 -6.87 -13.14 6.34
C ASN A 174 -6.18 -14.47 6.01
N ILE A 175 -4.91 -14.40 5.56
CA ILE A 175 -4.07 -15.57 5.35
C ILE A 175 -2.67 -15.28 5.90
N GLY A 176 -2.16 -16.18 6.72
CA GLY A 176 -0.82 -16.06 7.27
C GLY A 176 -0.04 -17.35 7.17
N ILE A 177 1.27 -17.24 6.97
CA ILE A 177 2.21 -18.35 7.00
C ILE A 177 3.32 -18.07 8.01
N SER A 178 3.66 -19.06 8.80
CA SER A 178 4.77 -18.98 9.74
C SER A 178 5.85 -19.96 9.32
N LEU A 179 6.98 -19.44 8.86
CA LEU A 179 8.12 -20.23 8.43
C LEU A 179 8.94 -20.68 9.64
N PRO A 180 9.68 -21.78 9.52
CA PRO A 180 10.57 -22.23 10.58
C PRO A 180 11.72 -21.25 10.80
N GLY A 181 12.13 -21.12 12.03
CA GLY A 181 13.35 -20.40 12.41
C GLY A 181 14.62 -21.16 12.05
N THR A 182 15.74 -20.73 12.62
CA THR A 182 17.07 -21.31 12.38
C THR A 182 17.14 -22.80 12.72
N GLY A 183 17.63 -23.61 11.79
CA GLY A 183 17.98 -25.04 12.03
C GLY A 183 16.80 -26.02 12.03
N GLU A 184 15.59 -25.59 11.67
CA GLU A 184 14.42 -26.44 11.59
C GLU A 184 14.18 -26.93 10.15
N ALA A 185 13.60 -28.11 10.02
CA ALA A 185 13.19 -28.63 8.71
C ALA A 185 12.08 -27.75 8.11
N PRO A 186 12.05 -27.54 6.78
CA PRO A 186 11.02 -26.71 6.15
C PRO A 186 9.62 -27.22 6.48
N SER A 187 8.95 -26.53 7.38
CA SER A 187 7.58 -26.84 7.84
C SER A 187 6.90 -25.54 8.23
N ALA A 188 5.91 -25.15 7.45
CA ALA A 188 5.26 -23.85 7.55
C ALA A 188 3.76 -23.98 7.79
N PRO A 189 3.25 -23.78 9.03
CA PRO A 189 1.82 -23.71 9.27
C PRO A 189 1.21 -22.50 8.60
N VAL A 190 0.08 -22.73 7.93
CA VAL A 190 -0.75 -21.70 7.29
C VAL A 190 -2.02 -21.50 8.12
N TYR A 191 -2.39 -20.26 8.25
CA TYR A 191 -3.59 -19.82 8.96
C TYR A 191 -4.50 -19.09 7.98
N GLU A 192 -5.80 -19.33 8.09
CA GLU A 192 -6.82 -18.62 7.34
C GLU A 192 -7.89 -18.15 8.31
N ASN A 193 -8.16 -16.83 8.32
CA ASN A 193 -9.11 -16.20 9.24
C ASN A 193 -8.90 -16.58 10.72
N GLY A 194 -7.63 -16.68 11.14
CA GLY A 194 -7.26 -16.99 12.51
C GLY A 194 -7.13 -18.47 12.85
N GLU A 195 -7.55 -19.38 11.97
CA GLU A 195 -7.51 -20.82 12.19
C GLU A 195 -6.37 -21.48 11.40
N LYS A 196 -5.67 -22.42 12.01
CA LYS A 196 -4.65 -23.21 11.32
C LYS A 196 -5.33 -24.20 10.37
N THR A 197 -5.05 -24.09 9.06
CA THR A 197 -5.68 -24.92 8.04
C THR A 197 -4.77 -26.05 7.55
N VAL A 198 -3.52 -25.75 7.23
CA VAL A 198 -2.58 -26.71 6.67
C VAL A 198 -1.16 -26.40 7.17
N THR A 199 -0.27 -27.39 7.05
CA THR A 199 1.18 -27.20 7.25
C THR A 199 1.89 -27.59 5.98
N LEU A 200 2.48 -26.63 5.29
CA LEU A 200 3.29 -26.84 4.10
C LEU A 200 4.68 -27.35 4.48
N LYS A 201 5.27 -28.18 3.60
CA LYS A 201 6.58 -28.81 3.84
C LYS A 201 7.37 -28.95 2.54
N GLY A 202 8.70 -28.98 2.67
CA GLY A 202 9.61 -29.19 1.54
C GLY A 202 9.89 -27.90 0.75
N ASP A 203 10.30 -28.07 -0.50
CA ASP A 203 10.86 -26.98 -1.31
C ASP A 203 9.81 -26.18 -2.10
N ASN A 204 8.54 -26.63 -2.11
CA ASN A 204 7.48 -26.00 -2.92
C ASN A 204 6.54 -25.08 -2.13
N ILE A 205 6.93 -24.72 -0.90
CA ILE A 205 6.10 -23.89 0.02
C ILE A 205 5.60 -22.63 -0.65
N ALA A 206 6.44 -21.93 -1.41
CA ALA A 206 6.07 -20.67 -2.06
C ALA A 206 4.92 -20.84 -3.07
N ASN A 207 5.01 -21.83 -3.94
CA ASN A 207 3.96 -22.07 -4.93
C ASN A 207 2.67 -22.60 -4.30
N GLU A 208 2.76 -23.48 -3.32
CA GLU A 208 1.60 -24.00 -2.60
C GLU A 208 0.89 -22.87 -1.83
N PHE A 209 1.65 -21.96 -1.22
CA PHE A 209 1.10 -20.81 -0.53
C PHE A 209 0.39 -19.84 -1.51
N LYS A 210 0.98 -19.54 -2.66
CA LYS A 210 0.33 -18.73 -3.72
C LYS A 210 -0.99 -19.37 -4.19
N GLN A 211 -1.04 -20.70 -4.34
CA GLN A 211 -2.28 -21.41 -4.69
C GLN A 211 -3.35 -21.31 -3.57
N ILE A 212 -2.95 -21.31 -2.30
CA ILE A 212 -3.87 -21.09 -1.19
C ILE A 212 -4.46 -19.68 -1.27
N ILE A 213 -3.64 -18.67 -1.57
CA ILE A 213 -4.11 -17.29 -1.74
C ILE A 213 -5.13 -17.20 -2.89
N GLU A 214 -4.86 -17.81 -4.05
CA GLU A 214 -5.81 -17.82 -5.17
C GLU A 214 -7.15 -18.46 -4.78
N ARG A 215 -7.12 -19.66 -4.20
CA ARG A 215 -8.33 -20.35 -3.74
C ARG A 215 -9.10 -19.55 -2.69
N TYR A 216 -8.38 -18.83 -1.82
CA TYR A 216 -9.01 -17.95 -0.83
C TYR A 216 -9.77 -16.82 -1.51
N VAL A 217 -9.17 -16.14 -2.49
CA VAL A 217 -9.83 -15.09 -3.26
C VAL A 217 -11.09 -15.62 -3.95
N GLU A 218 -11.00 -16.76 -4.63
CA GLU A 218 -12.12 -17.37 -5.36
C GLU A 218 -13.33 -17.73 -4.49
N ARG A 219 -13.10 -18.15 -3.25
CA ARG A 219 -14.17 -18.58 -2.35
C ARG A 219 -14.69 -17.50 -1.42
N THR A 220 -13.88 -16.47 -1.14
CA THR A 220 -14.20 -15.47 -0.12
C THR A 220 -14.80 -14.21 -0.71
N TYR A 221 -14.33 -13.80 -1.88
CA TYR A 221 -14.76 -12.55 -2.49
C TYR A 221 -15.87 -12.78 -3.54
N THR A 222 -16.84 -11.87 -3.55
CA THR A 222 -18.00 -11.96 -4.44
C THR A 222 -17.58 -11.80 -5.90
N LYS A 223 -17.97 -12.75 -6.75
CA LYS A 223 -17.77 -12.61 -8.20
C LYS A 223 -18.61 -11.45 -8.75
N LYS A 224 -17.95 -10.56 -9.51
CA LYS A 224 -18.63 -9.52 -10.26
C LYS A 224 -19.49 -10.14 -11.35
N LEU A 225 -20.74 -9.74 -11.42
CA LEU A 225 -21.59 -10.09 -12.55
C LEU A 225 -20.97 -9.46 -13.81
N LYS A 226 -20.78 -10.25 -14.87
CA LYS A 226 -20.36 -9.71 -16.15
C LYS A 226 -21.46 -8.76 -16.64
N SER A 227 -21.14 -7.47 -16.65
CA SER A 227 -21.96 -6.44 -17.28
C SER A 227 -21.86 -6.53 -18.81
#